data_d38d63b889e4dbf7a1f6d3548f6eb801
#
_entry.id   d38d63b889e4dbf7a1f6d3548f6eb801
#
_cell.length_a   1.000
_cell.length_b   1.000
_cell.length_c   1.000
_cell.angle_alpha   90.00
_cell.angle_beta   90.00
_cell.angle_gamma   90.00
#
_symmetry.space_group_name_H-M   'P 1'
#
loop_
_entity.id
_entity.type
_entity.pdbx_description
1 polymer ?
#
loop_
_entity_poly.entity_id
_entity_poly.type
_entity_poly.pdbx_seq_one_letter_code
_entity_poly.pdbx_strand_id
1 'polypeptide(L)'
;TYPIGECTWGVKTLAPWAGDYWGNGAQWATSAAAAGFRTGSTPQVGAIVCWNDGGYGHVAVVTAVESTTRIQVSESNVGGKRYIGNHRGWFNPTTTSEGFVTYIYQN
;
A
#
# COMPACT_ATOMS: atom_id res chain seq x y z
N THR A 1 -13.03 8.47 -6.76
CA THR A 1 -11.73 9.12 -6.51
C THR A 1 -11.43 9.15 -5.01
N TYR A 2 -10.15 9.27 -4.69
CA TYR A 2 -9.70 9.30 -3.31
C TYR A 2 -9.34 10.73 -2.91
N PRO A 3 -9.72 11.18 -1.70
CA PRO A 3 -9.42 12.55 -1.26
C PRO A 3 -7.90 12.81 -1.18
N ILE A 4 -7.49 13.97 -1.67
CA ILE A 4 -6.08 14.38 -1.68
C ILE A 4 -5.48 14.31 -0.27
N GLY A 5 -4.28 13.75 -0.16
CA GLY A 5 -3.55 13.58 1.10
C GLY A 5 -3.81 12.26 1.79
N GLU A 6 -4.82 11.49 1.40
CA GLU A 6 -5.06 10.14 1.94
C GLU A 6 -4.02 9.16 1.40
N CYS A 7 -3.84 8.03 2.11
CA CYS A 7 -2.91 6.99 1.62
C CYS A 7 -3.39 6.39 0.29
N THR A 8 -4.68 6.20 0.14
CA THR A 8 -5.30 5.69 -1.09
C THR A 8 -5.09 6.63 -2.27
N TRP A 9 -5.22 7.94 -2.05
CA TRP A 9 -4.91 8.94 -3.07
C TRP A 9 -3.44 8.87 -3.50
N GLY A 10 -2.53 8.74 -2.55
CA GLY A 10 -1.11 8.65 -2.84
C GLY A 10 -0.78 7.47 -3.73
N VAL A 11 -1.30 6.29 -3.39
CA VAL A 11 -1.07 5.08 -4.18
C VAL A 11 -1.73 5.18 -5.55
N LYS A 12 -2.96 5.69 -5.64
CA LYS A 12 -3.64 5.86 -6.95
C LYS A 12 -2.86 6.80 -7.85
N THR A 13 -2.26 7.84 -7.30
CA THR A 13 -1.42 8.78 -8.06
C THR A 13 -0.17 8.09 -8.61
N LEU A 14 0.49 7.26 -7.80
CA LEU A 14 1.72 6.56 -8.18
C LEU A 14 1.45 5.32 -9.04
N ALA A 15 0.31 4.67 -8.83
CA ALA A 15 -0.08 3.44 -9.50
C ALA A 15 -1.49 3.61 -10.08
N PRO A 16 -1.60 4.28 -11.25
CA PRO A 16 -2.91 4.57 -11.84
C PRO A 16 -3.72 3.33 -12.22
N TRP A 17 -3.08 2.17 -12.30
CA TRP A 17 -3.74 0.90 -12.56
C TRP A 17 -4.61 0.42 -11.38
N ALA A 18 -4.43 0.98 -10.18
CA ALA A 18 -5.30 0.68 -9.05
C ALA A 18 -6.73 1.15 -9.32
N GLY A 19 -7.70 0.43 -8.78
CA GLY A 19 -9.12 0.76 -8.98
C GLY A 19 -9.53 2.05 -8.26
N ASP A 20 -10.52 2.74 -8.82
CA ASP A 20 -11.02 4.00 -8.24
C ASP A 20 -11.92 3.80 -7.03
N TYR A 21 -12.44 2.59 -6.83
CA TYR A 21 -13.47 2.30 -5.82
C TYR A 21 -13.09 1.09 -4.97
N TRP A 22 -11.82 0.97 -4.61
CA TRP A 22 -11.34 -0.15 -3.80
C TRP A 22 -11.57 0.05 -2.29
N GLY A 23 -12.09 1.21 -1.89
CA GLY A 23 -12.44 1.50 -0.51
C GLY A 23 -11.27 2.04 0.30
N ASN A 24 -11.30 1.80 1.60
CA ASN A 24 -10.21 2.17 2.51
C ASN A 24 -9.00 1.24 2.30
N GLY A 25 -7.84 1.66 2.80
CA GLY A 25 -6.61 0.88 2.65
C GLY A 25 -6.76 -0.58 3.05
N ALA A 26 -7.42 -0.85 4.17
CA ALA A 26 -7.64 -2.21 4.67
C ALA A 26 -8.43 -3.10 3.69
N GLN A 27 -9.23 -2.52 2.80
CA GLN A 27 -10.10 -3.24 1.87
C GLN A 27 -9.44 -3.47 0.50
N TRP A 28 -8.32 -2.84 0.24
CA TRP A 28 -7.73 -2.80 -1.10
C TRP A 28 -7.33 -4.19 -1.61
N ALA A 29 -6.74 -5.04 -0.77
CA ALA A 29 -6.33 -6.37 -1.20
C ALA A 29 -7.53 -7.21 -1.64
N THR A 30 -8.62 -7.19 -0.88
CA THR A 30 -9.87 -7.90 -1.21
C THR A 30 -10.48 -7.35 -2.50
N SER A 31 -10.56 -6.02 -2.62
CA SER A 31 -11.12 -5.37 -3.80
C SER A 31 -10.30 -5.65 -5.06
N ALA A 32 -8.98 -5.63 -4.94
CA ALA A 32 -8.08 -5.92 -6.05
C ALA A 32 -8.21 -7.37 -6.51
N ALA A 33 -8.27 -8.31 -5.58
CA ALA A 33 -8.49 -9.72 -5.89
C ALA A 33 -9.81 -9.93 -6.64
N ALA A 34 -10.88 -9.27 -6.18
CA ALA A 34 -12.19 -9.32 -6.84
C ALA A 34 -12.14 -8.72 -8.25
N ALA A 35 -11.24 -7.76 -8.50
CA ALA A 35 -11.04 -7.14 -9.81
C ALA A 35 -10.09 -7.95 -10.72
N GLY A 36 -9.59 -9.11 -10.26
CA GLY A 36 -8.75 -10.00 -11.05
C GLY A 36 -7.24 -9.79 -10.90
N PHE A 37 -6.80 -8.94 -9.97
CA PHE A 37 -5.37 -8.76 -9.71
C PHE A 37 -4.83 -9.88 -8.83
N ARG A 38 -3.59 -10.30 -9.10
CA ARG A 38 -2.89 -11.22 -8.20
C ARG A 38 -2.54 -10.51 -6.90
N THR A 39 -2.65 -11.25 -5.79
CA THR A 39 -2.22 -10.79 -4.48
C THR A 39 -1.30 -11.84 -3.85
N GLY A 40 -0.51 -11.44 -2.87
CA GLY A 40 0.41 -12.36 -2.21
C GLY A 40 1.16 -11.73 -1.06
N SER A 41 2.15 -12.47 -0.56
CA SER A 41 2.95 -12.08 0.61
C SER A 41 4.38 -11.68 0.28
N THR A 42 4.78 -11.71 -0.99
CA THR A 42 6.13 -11.38 -1.42
C THR A 42 6.20 -9.94 -1.93
N PRO A 43 7.03 -9.07 -1.34
CA PRO A 43 7.17 -7.71 -1.85
C PRO A 43 7.88 -7.70 -3.20
N GLN A 44 7.42 -6.81 -4.09
CA GLN A 44 8.03 -6.54 -5.39
C GLN A 44 8.01 -5.05 -5.62
N VAL A 45 9.04 -4.50 -6.24
CA VAL A 45 9.06 -3.10 -6.64
C VAL A 45 7.89 -2.84 -7.59
N GLY A 46 7.13 -1.79 -7.33
CA GLY A 46 5.93 -1.44 -8.08
C GLY A 46 4.64 -2.07 -7.55
N ALA A 47 4.72 -3.07 -6.68
CA ALA A 47 3.54 -3.62 -6.03
C ALA A 47 2.96 -2.63 -5.02
N ILE A 48 1.67 -2.77 -4.75
CA ILE A 48 1.01 -2.02 -3.68
C ILE A 48 1.05 -2.88 -2.42
N VAL A 49 1.63 -2.33 -1.34
CA VAL A 49 1.52 -2.95 -0.03
C VAL A 49 0.24 -2.47 0.64
N CYS A 50 -0.54 -3.43 1.14
CA CYS A 50 -1.82 -3.19 1.80
C CYS A 50 -1.74 -3.74 3.22
N TRP A 51 -1.98 -2.88 4.22
CA TRP A 51 -2.06 -3.28 5.62
C TRP A 51 -3.51 -3.25 6.08
N ASN A 52 -3.91 -4.29 6.78
CA ASN A 52 -5.24 -4.41 7.36
C ASN A 52 -5.13 -4.57 8.87
N ASP A 53 -5.50 -3.52 9.60
CA ASP A 53 -5.50 -3.49 11.06
C ASP A 53 -6.90 -3.74 11.65
N GLY A 54 -7.86 -4.10 10.81
CA GLY A 54 -9.27 -4.25 11.19
C GLY A 54 -10.05 -2.94 11.15
N GLY A 55 -9.39 -1.81 10.86
CA GLY A 55 -10.00 -0.50 10.72
C GLY A 55 -9.81 0.04 9.30
N TYR A 56 -9.31 1.27 9.18
CA TYR A 56 -9.08 1.91 7.88
C TYR A 56 -7.90 1.29 7.13
N GLY A 57 -6.90 0.77 7.84
CA GLY A 57 -5.70 0.23 7.24
C GLY A 57 -4.80 1.28 6.60
N HIS A 58 -3.89 0.82 5.73
CA HIS A 58 -2.98 1.71 5.03
C HIS A 58 -2.52 1.05 3.72
N VAL A 59 -2.13 1.86 2.75
CA VAL A 59 -1.54 1.41 1.48
C VAL A 59 -0.35 2.28 1.11
N ALA A 60 0.61 1.67 0.41
CA ALA A 60 1.79 2.35 -0.10
C ALA A 60 2.29 1.63 -1.36
N VAL A 61 3.15 2.28 -2.14
CA VAL A 61 3.79 1.66 -3.30
C VAL A 61 5.22 1.26 -2.92
N VAL A 62 5.57 0.00 -3.17
CA VAL A 62 6.91 -0.52 -2.91
C VAL A 62 7.90 0.06 -3.91
N THR A 63 8.98 0.68 -3.42
CA THR A 63 10.01 1.31 -4.27
C THR A 63 11.35 0.60 -4.20
N ALA A 64 11.61 -0.17 -3.14
CA ALA A 64 12.83 -0.96 -3.01
C ALA A 64 12.56 -2.19 -2.14
N VAL A 65 13.21 -3.30 -2.47
CA VAL A 65 13.07 -4.56 -1.74
C VAL A 65 14.45 -5.14 -1.49
N GLU A 66 14.77 -5.39 -0.22
CA GLU A 66 15.94 -6.18 0.16
C GLU A 66 15.51 -7.60 0.56
N SER A 67 14.40 -7.71 1.30
CA SER A 67 13.82 -8.98 1.74
C SER A 67 12.34 -8.77 2.09
N THR A 68 11.65 -9.84 2.49
CA THR A 68 10.26 -9.77 2.97
C THR A 68 10.10 -8.91 4.23
N THR A 69 11.18 -8.69 4.96
CA THR A 69 11.20 -7.91 6.20
C THR A 69 11.95 -6.59 6.07
N ARG A 70 12.32 -6.21 4.84
CA ARG A 70 13.06 -4.95 4.65
C ARG A 70 12.76 -4.36 3.28
N ILE A 71 11.94 -3.32 3.27
CA ILE A 71 11.51 -2.62 2.05
C ILE A 71 11.56 -1.12 2.23
N GLN A 72 11.45 -0.39 1.14
CA GLN A 72 11.10 1.03 1.13
C GLN A 72 9.82 1.24 0.34
N VAL A 73 9.08 2.28 0.69
CA VAL A 73 7.82 2.62 0.04
C VAL A 73 7.73 4.11 -0.23
N SER A 74 6.86 4.48 -1.16
CA SER A 74 6.39 5.83 -1.35
C SER A 74 4.91 5.86 -0.97
N GLU A 75 4.51 6.85 -0.17
CA GLU A 75 3.20 6.85 0.49
C GLU A 75 2.78 8.24 0.92
N SER A 76 1.49 8.40 1.22
CA SER A 76 0.93 9.61 1.83
C SER A 76 0.19 9.24 3.11
N ASN A 77 0.04 10.20 4.01
CA ASN A 77 -0.72 10.07 5.26
C ASN A 77 -0.12 9.06 6.24
N VAL A 78 1.18 9.17 6.46
CA VAL A 78 1.89 8.46 7.53
C VAL A 78 2.57 9.47 8.43
N GLY A 79 2.47 9.30 9.75
CA GLY A 79 3.06 10.23 10.72
C GLY A 79 2.60 11.67 10.55
N GLY A 80 1.35 11.88 10.11
CA GLY A 80 0.82 13.21 9.84
C GLY A 80 1.26 13.84 8.53
N LYS A 81 2.07 13.15 7.73
CA LYS A 81 2.59 13.66 6.45
C LYS A 81 1.61 13.31 5.34
N ARG A 82 0.80 14.28 4.93
CA ARG A 82 -0.28 14.10 3.94
C ARG A 82 0.17 14.44 2.52
N TYR A 83 1.37 14.06 2.17
CA TYR A 83 1.96 14.21 0.85
C TYR A 83 2.75 12.95 0.50
N ILE A 84 2.94 12.71 -0.79
CA ILE A 84 3.62 11.51 -1.30
C ILE A 84 5.13 11.64 -1.06
N GLY A 85 5.73 10.61 -0.47
CA GLY A 85 7.17 10.55 -0.29
C GLY A 85 7.60 9.26 0.39
N ASN A 86 8.92 9.07 0.43
CA ASN A 86 9.55 8.00 1.18
C ASN A 86 9.77 8.49 2.62
N HIS A 87 8.80 8.23 3.47
CA HIS A 87 8.77 8.80 4.83
C HIS A 87 9.49 7.94 5.87
N ARG A 88 9.76 6.67 5.56
CA ARG A 88 10.29 5.71 6.53
C ARG A 88 11.70 5.23 6.24
N GLY A 89 12.16 5.32 4.98
CA GLY A 89 13.37 4.63 4.53
C GLY A 89 13.18 3.12 4.57
N TRP A 90 14.23 2.38 4.89
CA TRP A 90 14.14 0.92 5.07
C TRP A 90 13.40 0.58 6.34
N PHE A 91 12.43 -0.33 6.25
CA PHE A 91 11.66 -0.78 7.42
C PHE A 91 11.10 -2.19 7.20
N ASN A 92 10.65 -2.81 8.29
CA ASN A 92 10.00 -4.11 8.26
C ASN A 92 8.48 -3.91 8.16
N PRO A 93 7.86 -4.22 7.01
CA PRO A 93 6.42 -3.99 6.84
C PRO A 93 5.56 -4.95 7.67
N THR A 94 6.12 -6.05 8.14
CA THR A 94 5.35 -7.09 8.84
C THR A 94 5.18 -6.84 10.34
N THR A 95 5.89 -5.85 10.89
CA THR A 95 5.91 -5.59 12.34
C THR A 95 5.36 -4.21 12.71
N THR A 96 4.81 -3.47 11.76
CA THR A 96 4.21 -2.17 12.05
C THR A 96 2.84 -2.35 12.71
N SER A 97 2.36 -1.29 13.38
CA SER A 97 1.02 -1.26 13.97
C SER A 97 -0.10 -1.20 12.92
N GLU A 98 0.23 -1.10 11.64
CA GLU A 98 -0.73 -0.97 10.55
C GLU A 98 -1.43 -2.28 10.20
N GLY A 99 -0.91 -3.41 10.69
CA GLY A 99 -1.62 -4.68 10.66
C GLY A 99 -1.09 -5.70 9.65
N PHE A 100 -1.96 -6.60 9.22
CA PHE A 100 -1.61 -7.72 8.34
C PHE A 100 -1.28 -7.23 6.94
N VAL A 101 -0.18 -7.75 6.37
CA VAL A 101 0.37 -7.31 5.07
C VAL A 101 -0.08 -8.22 3.94
N THR A 102 -0.58 -7.60 2.87
CA THR A 102 -0.82 -8.26 1.58
C THR A 102 -0.30 -7.34 0.48
N TYR A 103 0.34 -7.92 -0.52
CA TYR A 103 0.79 -7.18 -1.70
C TYR A 103 -0.17 -7.38 -2.85
N ILE A 104 -0.39 -6.32 -3.63
CA ILE A 104 -1.21 -6.34 -4.84
C ILE A 104 -0.25 -6.09 -6.01
N TYR A 105 -0.29 -6.97 -7.00
CA TYR A 105 0.62 -6.91 -8.14
C TYR A 105 -0.10 -6.39 -9.37
N GLN A 106 0.62 -5.56 -10.11
CA GLN A 106 0.17 -5.20 -11.46
C GLN A 106 0.37 -6.43 -12.36
N ASN A 107 -0.70 -6.89 -12.96
CA ASN A 107 -0.68 -8.11 -13.79
C ASN A 107 0.16 -7.95 -15.08
#